data_15634466af73f92ada4048cc9295fe4d
#
_entry.id   15634466af73f92ada4048cc9295fe4d
#
_cell.length_a   1.000
_cell.length_b   1.000
_cell.length_c   1.000
_cell.angle_alpha   90.00
_cell.angle_beta   90.00
_cell.angle_gamma   90.00
#
_symmetry.space_group_name_H-M   'P 1'
#
loop_
_entity.id
_entity.type
_entity.pdbx_description
1 polymer ?
#
loop_
_entity_poly.entity_id
_entity_poly.type
_entity_poly.pdbx_seq_one_letter_code
_entity_poly.pdbx_strand_id
1 'polypeptide(L)'
;MILLDGVSKFYRTRGTGRRWILRDTNAVIRRGDRLGILGRNGSGKSTLMRMLGGVEYPNTGRIERRMSVSWPLARRMGVHPQISGADNARFIARIYGKDPEELVDAVNQFAELGTYMQMPISTYSAGMMSRLQLGLSLAMDFDCYLIDEATSAGDQRFIERARRALETRLRNRSLVIVSHQVAHIRTFCRTAAILHDGRLTFFEDLDEAIATYEAL
;
A
#
# COMPACT_ATOMS: atom_id res chain seq x y z
N MET A 1 3.15 11.26 11.67
CA MET A 1 4.43 10.92 11.02
C MET A 1 4.75 9.44 11.21
N ILE A 2 5.52 8.86 10.31
CA ILE A 2 6.17 7.56 10.46
C ILE A 2 7.66 7.82 10.60
N LEU A 3 8.29 7.30 11.65
CA LEU A 3 9.72 7.42 11.90
C LEU A 3 10.37 6.04 11.79
N LEU A 4 11.39 5.94 10.95
CA LEU A 4 12.31 4.82 10.89
C LEU A 4 13.58 5.22 11.63
N ASP A 5 14.00 4.42 12.61
CA ASP A 5 15.15 4.68 13.49
C ASP A 5 16.06 3.45 13.51
N GLY A 6 17.21 3.53 12.82
CA GLY A 6 18.20 2.46 12.69
C GLY A 6 17.63 1.17 12.06
N VAL A 7 16.65 1.28 11.16
CA VAL A 7 15.91 0.13 10.65
C VAL A 7 16.76 -0.73 9.73
N SER A 8 16.91 -1.99 10.11
CA SER A 8 17.51 -3.01 9.23
C SER A 8 16.58 -4.20 9.05
N LYS A 9 16.53 -4.70 7.82
CA LYS A 9 15.76 -5.89 7.44
C LYS A 9 16.55 -6.79 6.53
N PHE A 10 16.60 -8.09 6.88
CA PHE A 10 17.21 -9.12 6.04
C PHE A 10 16.46 -10.45 6.19
N TYR A 11 16.58 -11.29 5.18
CA TYR A 11 16.16 -12.69 5.22
C TYR A 11 17.37 -13.59 5.17
N ARG A 12 17.31 -14.68 5.93
CA ARG A 12 18.32 -15.74 5.86
C ARG A 12 18.07 -16.59 4.62
N THR A 13 19.08 -16.77 3.79
CA THR A 13 19.03 -17.62 2.59
C THR A 13 19.85 -18.88 2.81
N ARG A 14 19.32 -20.04 2.39
CA ARG A 14 20.07 -21.32 2.47
C ARG A 14 21.36 -21.20 1.64
N GLY A 15 22.50 -21.26 2.30
CA GLY A 15 23.83 -21.32 1.67
C GLY A 15 24.51 -19.97 1.32
N THR A 16 23.81 -18.83 1.32
CA THR A 16 24.37 -17.55 0.86
C THR A 16 24.38 -16.43 1.92
N GLY A 17 24.04 -16.73 3.16
CA GLY A 17 24.09 -15.73 4.22
C GLY A 17 22.81 -14.88 4.35
N ARG A 18 22.95 -13.56 4.41
CA ARG A 18 21.84 -12.61 4.61
C ARG A 18 21.53 -11.87 3.32
N ARG A 19 20.28 -11.96 2.84
CA ARG A 19 19.76 -11.07 1.81
C ARG A 19 19.20 -9.82 2.48
N TRP A 20 19.90 -8.72 2.34
CA TRP A 20 19.49 -7.43 2.90
C TRP A 20 18.37 -6.80 2.07
N ILE A 21 17.40 -6.25 2.80
CA ILE A 21 16.31 -5.45 2.24
C ILE A 21 16.48 -3.98 2.64
N LEU A 22 16.87 -3.73 3.89
CA LEU A 22 17.26 -2.41 4.41
C LEU A 22 18.45 -2.57 5.34
N ARG A 23 19.31 -1.56 5.36
CA ARG A 23 20.48 -1.48 6.24
C ARG A 23 20.50 -0.13 6.92
N ASP A 24 20.41 -0.14 8.24
CA ASP A 24 20.57 1.04 9.12
C ASP A 24 19.86 2.29 8.55
N THR A 25 18.58 2.15 8.22
CA THR A 25 17.84 3.18 7.53
C THR A 25 17.16 4.10 8.53
N ASN A 26 17.44 5.40 8.39
CA ASN A 26 16.81 6.47 9.15
C ASN A 26 15.97 7.33 8.20
N ALA A 27 14.67 7.50 8.50
CA ALA A 27 13.78 8.28 7.65
C ALA A 27 12.57 8.79 8.43
N VAL A 28 12.00 9.89 7.95
CA VAL A 28 10.75 10.47 8.48
C VAL A 28 9.78 10.71 7.34
N ILE A 29 8.59 10.14 7.44
CA ILE A 29 7.46 10.43 6.54
C ILE A 29 6.47 11.26 7.34
N ARG A 30 6.26 12.50 6.92
CA ARG A 30 5.40 13.47 7.61
C ARG A 30 3.97 13.41 7.10
N ARG A 31 3.04 14.01 7.84
CA ARG A 31 1.67 14.24 7.32
C ARG A 31 1.73 15.12 6.07
N GLY A 32 1.03 14.71 5.03
CA GLY A 32 0.98 15.39 3.74
C GLY A 32 2.09 15.00 2.76
N ASP A 33 3.10 14.23 3.18
CA ASP A 33 4.14 13.74 2.28
C ASP A 33 3.55 12.78 1.24
N ARG A 34 4.03 12.93 0.00
CA ARG A 34 3.71 12.07 -1.13
C ARG A 34 4.98 11.49 -1.70
N LEU A 35 5.37 10.35 -1.17
CA LEU A 35 6.65 9.69 -1.42
C LEU A 35 6.49 8.54 -2.42
N GLY A 36 7.23 8.61 -3.52
CA GLY A 36 7.43 7.50 -4.43
C GLY A 36 8.62 6.64 -4.02
N ILE A 37 8.50 5.32 -4.06
CA ILE A 37 9.62 4.41 -3.82
C ILE A 37 9.91 3.65 -5.11
N LEU A 38 11.04 3.98 -5.72
CA LEU A 38 11.58 3.35 -6.92
C LEU A 38 12.54 2.24 -6.54
N GLY A 39 12.69 1.26 -7.42
CA GLY A 39 13.66 0.18 -7.24
C GLY A 39 13.34 -1.01 -8.13
N ARG A 40 14.36 -1.77 -8.49
CA ARG A 40 14.23 -2.96 -9.36
C ARG A 40 13.37 -4.05 -8.72
N ASN A 41 12.86 -4.97 -9.53
CA ASN A 41 12.15 -6.14 -9.02
C ASN A 41 13.04 -6.93 -8.08
N GLY A 42 12.49 -7.29 -6.91
CA GLY A 42 13.24 -7.99 -5.88
C GLY A 42 14.10 -7.12 -4.95
N SER A 43 14.14 -5.77 -5.11
CA SER A 43 14.92 -4.89 -4.22
C SER A 43 14.37 -4.83 -2.77
N GLY A 44 13.14 -5.29 -2.54
CA GLY A 44 12.54 -5.29 -1.20
C GLY A 44 11.42 -4.29 -0.97
N LYS A 45 10.96 -3.60 -2.00
CA LYS A 45 9.88 -2.59 -1.92
C LYS A 45 8.63 -3.09 -1.18
N SER A 46 8.15 -4.29 -1.53
CA SER A 46 6.98 -4.88 -0.87
C SER A 46 7.24 -5.24 0.60
N THR A 47 8.46 -5.60 0.97
CA THR A 47 8.84 -5.81 2.38
C THR A 47 8.82 -4.49 3.13
N LEU A 48 9.36 -3.41 2.54
CA LEU A 48 9.30 -2.08 3.11
C LEU A 48 7.84 -1.63 3.32
N MET A 49 6.96 -1.84 2.34
CA MET A 49 5.53 -1.53 2.46
C MET A 49 4.86 -2.29 3.61
N ARG A 50 5.16 -3.60 3.77
CA ARG A 50 4.65 -4.38 4.90
C ARG A 50 5.18 -3.89 6.24
N MET A 51 6.44 -3.46 6.29
CA MET A 51 7.00 -2.85 7.49
C MET A 51 6.35 -1.51 7.81
N LEU A 52 6.14 -0.62 6.83
CA LEU A 52 5.44 0.65 7.03
C LEU A 52 4.00 0.44 7.50
N GLY A 53 3.30 -0.56 6.95
CA GLY A 53 1.94 -0.94 7.34
C GLY A 53 1.84 -1.71 8.67
N GLY A 54 2.95 -2.04 9.33
CA GLY A 54 2.95 -2.75 10.62
C GLY A 54 2.70 -4.26 10.54
N VAL A 55 2.69 -4.82 9.35
CA VAL A 55 2.45 -6.25 9.10
C VAL A 55 3.73 -7.08 9.30
N GLU A 56 4.88 -6.46 9.09
CA GLU A 56 6.18 -7.08 9.24
C GLU A 56 7.09 -6.21 10.12
N TYR A 57 7.92 -6.85 10.94
CA TYR A 57 8.85 -6.14 11.83
C TYR A 57 10.26 -6.12 11.23
N PRO A 58 11.04 -5.06 11.49
CA PRO A 58 12.46 -5.04 11.18
C PRO A 58 13.23 -6.07 12.03
N ASN A 59 14.45 -6.43 11.60
CA ASN A 59 15.34 -7.27 12.40
C ASN A 59 16.06 -6.46 13.49
N THR A 60 16.38 -5.20 13.20
CA THR A 60 16.94 -4.24 14.15
C THR A 60 16.35 -2.86 13.91
N GLY A 61 16.46 -1.98 14.90
CA GLY A 61 15.83 -0.66 14.86
C GLY A 61 14.34 -0.71 15.14
N ARG A 62 13.66 0.41 14.95
CA ARG A 62 12.21 0.52 15.20
C ARG A 62 11.51 1.40 14.18
N ILE A 63 10.22 1.14 13.99
CA ILE A 63 9.33 1.98 13.17
C ILE A 63 8.20 2.48 14.07
N GLU A 64 8.21 3.78 14.36
CA GLU A 64 7.15 4.44 15.10
C GLU A 64 6.11 5.02 14.14
N ARG A 65 4.82 4.76 14.41
CA ARG A 65 3.70 5.29 13.63
C ARG A 65 2.85 6.18 14.52
N ARG A 66 2.97 7.50 14.34
CA ARG A 66 2.19 8.52 15.06
C ARG A 66 1.06 9.07 14.16
N MET A 67 0.58 8.25 13.26
CA MET A 67 -0.57 8.47 12.38
C MET A 67 -1.12 7.12 11.95
N SER A 68 -2.40 7.07 11.58
CA SER A 68 -3.00 5.87 11.04
C SER A 68 -2.44 5.57 9.64
N VAL A 69 -2.06 4.32 9.42
CA VAL A 69 -1.45 3.87 8.17
C VAL A 69 -2.29 2.75 7.59
N SER A 70 -2.63 2.84 6.31
CA SER A 70 -3.37 1.77 5.65
C SER A 70 -2.51 0.51 5.52
N TRP A 71 -3.16 -0.63 5.33
CA TRP A 71 -2.48 -1.76 4.69
C TRP A 71 -2.14 -1.41 3.23
N PRO A 72 -1.19 -2.09 2.59
CA PRO A 72 -0.92 -1.89 1.16
C PRO A 72 -2.18 -2.16 0.33
N LEU A 73 -2.66 -1.11 -0.39
CA LEU A 73 -3.90 -1.18 -1.16
C LEU A 73 -3.82 -2.27 -2.23
N ALA A 74 -4.98 -2.86 -2.55
CA ALA A 74 -5.14 -3.91 -3.56
C ALA A 74 -4.39 -5.23 -3.30
N ARG A 75 -3.81 -5.43 -2.11
CA ARG A 75 -3.28 -6.75 -1.71
C ARG A 75 -4.31 -7.52 -0.88
N ARG A 76 -4.30 -8.86 -1.00
CA ARG A 76 -5.14 -9.78 -0.23
C ARG A 76 -4.74 -9.77 1.26
N MET A 77 -5.00 -8.66 1.93
CA MET A 77 -4.70 -8.53 3.36
C MET A 77 -6.00 -8.30 4.14
N GLY A 78 -6.13 -9.00 5.25
CA GLY A 78 -7.24 -8.80 6.18
C GLY A 78 -8.59 -9.39 5.72
N VAL A 79 -8.64 -10.15 4.62
CA VAL A 79 -9.88 -10.79 4.14
C VAL A 79 -9.77 -12.31 4.22
N HIS A 80 -10.83 -12.95 4.70
CA HIS A 80 -10.89 -14.41 4.83
C HIS A 80 -11.68 -15.02 3.66
N PRO A 81 -11.10 -15.99 2.91
CA PRO A 81 -11.67 -16.46 1.66
C PRO A 81 -13.00 -17.23 1.80
N GLN A 82 -13.26 -17.82 2.94
CA GLN A 82 -14.45 -18.67 3.17
C GLN A 82 -15.68 -17.92 3.63
N ILE A 83 -15.58 -16.63 3.95
CA ILE A 83 -16.73 -15.80 4.32
C ILE A 83 -17.05 -14.80 3.20
N SER A 84 -18.24 -14.21 3.26
CA SER A 84 -18.74 -13.29 2.25
C SER A 84 -17.95 -11.98 2.20
N GLY A 85 -18.06 -11.24 1.09
CA GLY A 85 -17.52 -9.89 0.98
C GLY A 85 -18.09 -8.97 2.05
N ALA A 86 -19.40 -9.10 2.34
CA ALA A 86 -20.10 -8.34 3.38
C ALA A 86 -19.57 -8.67 4.78
N ASP A 87 -19.36 -9.96 5.10
CA ASP A 87 -18.83 -10.33 6.42
C ASP A 87 -17.38 -9.91 6.62
N ASN A 88 -16.57 -9.95 5.55
CA ASN A 88 -15.23 -9.37 5.57
C ASN A 88 -15.28 -7.86 5.85
N ALA A 89 -16.20 -7.12 5.23
CA ALA A 89 -16.39 -5.69 5.47
C ALA A 89 -16.83 -5.43 6.93
N ARG A 90 -17.81 -6.18 7.44
CA ARG A 90 -18.25 -6.09 8.85
C ARG A 90 -17.12 -6.37 9.83
N PHE A 91 -16.31 -7.39 9.55
CA PHE A 91 -15.16 -7.73 10.38
C PHE A 91 -14.14 -6.58 10.45
N ILE A 92 -13.80 -5.99 9.29
CA ILE A 92 -12.89 -4.85 9.21
C ILE A 92 -13.50 -3.63 9.93
N ALA A 93 -14.79 -3.34 9.72
CA ALA A 93 -15.47 -2.24 10.40
C ALA A 93 -15.33 -2.34 11.92
N ARG A 94 -15.57 -3.53 12.50
CA ARG A 94 -15.44 -3.78 13.93
C ARG A 94 -14.04 -3.56 14.46
N ILE A 95 -13.01 -4.01 13.72
CA ILE A 95 -11.59 -3.80 14.10
C ILE A 95 -11.27 -2.31 14.20
N TYR A 96 -11.81 -1.51 13.27
CA TYR A 96 -11.52 -0.07 13.18
C TYR A 96 -12.57 0.82 13.86
N GLY A 97 -13.54 0.25 14.58
CA GLY A 97 -14.58 0.99 15.31
C GLY A 97 -15.52 1.79 14.38
N LYS A 98 -15.77 1.27 13.18
CA LYS A 98 -16.73 1.84 12.22
C LYS A 98 -18.06 1.10 12.28
N ASP A 99 -19.14 1.74 11.81
CA ASP A 99 -20.43 1.07 11.64
C ASP A 99 -20.30 -0.04 10.58
N PRO A 100 -20.66 -1.30 10.90
CA PRO A 100 -20.49 -2.41 9.99
C PRO A 100 -21.36 -2.32 8.73
N GLU A 101 -22.60 -1.85 8.86
CA GLU A 101 -23.52 -1.81 7.71
C GLU A 101 -23.20 -0.62 6.81
N GLU A 102 -22.85 0.54 7.37
CA GLU A 102 -22.35 1.68 6.57
C GLU A 102 -21.11 1.30 5.77
N LEU A 103 -20.20 0.51 6.35
CA LEU A 103 -19.01 0.06 5.61
C LEU A 103 -19.36 -0.92 4.50
N VAL A 104 -20.28 -1.87 4.74
CA VAL A 104 -20.76 -2.81 3.73
C VAL A 104 -21.37 -2.07 2.54
N ASP A 105 -22.26 -1.10 2.83
CA ASP A 105 -22.93 -0.31 1.80
C ASP A 105 -21.92 0.52 0.98
N ALA A 106 -21.02 1.22 1.63
CA ALA A 106 -19.99 2.02 0.96
C ALA A 106 -19.09 1.17 0.06
N VAL A 107 -18.69 -0.01 0.55
CA VAL A 107 -17.86 -0.95 -0.22
C VAL A 107 -18.64 -1.49 -1.41
N ASN A 108 -19.90 -1.94 -1.22
CA ASN A 108 -20.71 -2.50 -2.29
C ASN A 108 -21.03 -1.46 -3.38
N GLN A 109 -21.34 -0.23 -2.97
CA GLN A 109 -21.57 0.88 -3.89
C GLN A 109 -20.33 1.19 -4.74
N PHE A 110 -19.14 1.18 -4.14
CA PHE A 110 -17.90 1.44 -4.86
C PHE A 110 -17.50 0.27 -5.76
N ALA A 111 -17.52 -0.95 -5.23
CA ALA A 111 -17.03 -2.15 -5.89
C ALA A 111 -17.99 -2.70 -6.96
N GLU A 112 -19.29 -2.33 -6.91
CA GLU A 112 -20.36 -2.80 -7.80
C GLU A 112 -20.43 -4.34 -7.85
N LEU A 113 -20.35 -4.97 -6.69
CA LEU A 113 -20.40 -6.45 -6.60
C LEU A 113 -21.83 -7.00 -6.54
N GLY A 114 -22.82 -6.15 -6.17
CA GLY A 114 -24.21 -6.54 -6.11
C GLY A 114 -24.43 -7.76 -5.20
N THR A 115 -25.12 -8.78 -5.71
CA THR A 115 -25.40 -10.01 -4.95
C THR A 115 -24.16 -10.81 -4.57
N TYR A 116 -23.06 -10.65 -5.30
CA TYR A 116 -21.79 -11.29 -4.93
C TYR A 116 -21.25 -10.85 -3.57
N MET A 117 -21.61 -9.67 -3.08
CA MET A 117 -21.23 -9.25 -1.74
C MET A 117 -21.66 -10.25 -0.65
N GLN A 118 -22.72 -11.03 -0.87
CA GLN A 118 -23.21 -12.05 0.05
C GLN A 118 -22.59 -13.43 -0.17
N MET A 119 -21.72 -13.58 -1.17
CA MET A 119 -21.09 -14.86 -1.50
C MET A 119 -19.67 -14.94 -0.94
N PRO A 120 -19.17 -16.14 -0.61
CA PRO A 120 -17.78 -16.33 -0.18
C PRO A 120 -16.80 -15.76 -1.22
N ILE A 121 -15.79 -15.00 -0.75
CA ILE A 121 -14.83 -14.36 -1.65
C ILE A 121 -13.93 -15.35 -2.39
N SER A 122 -13.89 -16.62 -1.97
CA SER A 122 -13.25 -17.70 -2.71
C SER A 122 -13.87 -17.94 -4.11
N THR A 123 -15.12 -17.49 -4.32
CA THR A 123 -15.83 -17.60 -5.61
C THR A 123 -15.56 -16.39 -6.51
N TYR A 124 -14.85 -15.36 -6.03
CA TYR A 124 -14.64 -14.12 -6.78
C TYR A 124 -13.59 -14.29 -7.86
N SER A 125 -13.85 -13.67 -9.01
CA SER A 125 -12.81 -13.44 -10.00
C SER A 125 -11.70 -12.52 -9.47
N ALA A 126 -10.54 -12.50 -10.12
CA ALA A 126 -9.46 -11.59 -9.76
C ALA A 126 -9.89 -10.11 -9.79
N GLY A 127 -10.72 -9.73 -10.76
CA GLY A 127 -11.29 -8.38 -10.88
C GLY A 127 -12.24 -8.05 -9.73
N MET A 128 -13.15 -8.95 -9.35
CA MET A 128 -14.06 -8.78 -8.22
C MET A 128 -13.29 -8.65 -6.90
N MET A 129 -12.27 -9.48 -6.71
CA MET A 129 -11.39 -9.40 -5.54
C MET A 129 -10.68 -8.04 -5.46
N SER A 130 -10.14 -7.56 -6.58
CA SER A 130 -9.49 -6.24 -6.64
C SER A 130 -10.47 -5.10 -6.31
N ARG A 131 -11.71 -5.18 -6.83
CA ARG A 131 -12.78 -4.21 -6.54
C ARG A 131 -13.14 -4.19 -5.06
N LEU A 132 -13.34 -5.38 -4.44
CA LEU A 132 -13.62 -5.50 -3.01
C LEU A 132 -12.49 -4.88 -2.17
N GLN A 133 -11.24 -5.26 -2.44
CA GLN A 133 -10.10 -4.80 -1.67
C GLN A 133 -9.87 -3.29 -1.76
N LEU A 134 -10.03 -2.74 -2.96
CA LEU A 134 -9.92 -1.30 -3.14
C LEU A 134 -11.09 -0.56 -2.48
N GLY A 135 -12.31 -1.10 -2.60
CA GLY A 135 -13.49 -0.56 -1.91
C GLY A 135 -13.30 -0.52 -0.39
N LEU A 136 -12.86 -1.62 0.22
CA LEU A 136 -12.53 -1.69 1.64
C LEU A 136 -11.48 -0.64 2.03
N SER A 137 -10.43 -0.51 1.22
CA SER A 137 -9.35 0.42 1.51
C SER A 137 -9.77 1.88 1.39
N LEU A 138 -10.62 2.22 0.42
CA LEU A 138 -11.12 3.57 0.21
C LEU A 138 -12.25 3.96 1.16
N ALA A 139 -13.04 3.00 1.63
CA ALA A 139 -14.06 3.24 2.64
C ALA A 139 -13.49 3.52 4.03
N MET A 140 -12.24 3.09 4.27
CA MET A 140 -11.51 3.40 5.50
C MET A 140 -10.82 4.76 5.41
N ASP A 141 -10.68 5.45 6.54
CA ASP A 141 -10.04 6.76 6.63
C ASP A 141 -8.69 6.64 7.34
N PHE A 142 -7.60 6.77 6.56
CA PHE A 142 -6.24 6.73 7.05
C PHE A 142 -5.54 8.08 6.86
N ASP A 143 -4.59 8.39 7.72
CA ASP A 143 -3.70 9.56 7.57
C ASP A 143 -2.67 9.34 6.45
N CYS A 144 -2.24 8.09 6.25
CA CYS A 144 -1.26 7.69 5.24
C CYS A 144 -1.72 6.44 4.49
N TYR A 145 -1.77 6.54 3.18
CA TYR A 145 -2.11 5.42 2.31
C TYR A 145 -0.85 4.79 1.72
N LEU A 146 -0.80 3.46 1.75
CA LEU A 146 0.26 2.67 1.14
C LEU A 146 -0.25 2.04 -0.15
N ILE A 147 0.36 2.36 -1.30
CA ILE A 147 -0.01 1.81 -2.61
C ILE A 147 1.14 0.96 -3.14
N ASP A 148 0.88 -0.32 -3.34
CA ASP A 148 1.84 -1.25 -3.95
C ASP A 148 1.30 -1.68 -5.31
N GLU A 149 1.79 -1.06 -6.36
CA GLU A 149 1.67 -1.32 -7.81
C GLU A 149 0.37 -1.92 -8.39
N ALA A 150 -0.45 -2.55 -7.58
CA ALA A 150 -1.51 -3.50 -7.97
C ALA A 150 -2.89 -2.86 -8.21
N THR A 151 -3.01 -1.56 -8.50
CA THR A 151 -4.33 -0.94 -8.75
C THR A 151 -4.85 -1.11 -10.18
N SER A 152 -4.18 -1.91 -11.00
CA SER A 152 -4.46 -2.08 -12.44
C SER A 152 -5.43 -3.21 -12.77
N ALA A 153 -6.06 -3.88 -11.79
CA ALA A 153 -6.99 -4.97 -12.05
C ALA A 153 -8.43 -4.48 -12.13
N GLY A 154 -9.04 -4.63 -13.29
CA GLY A 154 -10.43 -4.25 -13.55
C GLY A 154 -10.63 -3.82 -15.00
N ASP A 155 -11.87 -3.55 -15.37
CA ASP A 155 -12.17 -2.90 -16.64
C ASP A 155 -11.80 -1.39 -16.61
N GLN A 156 -11.70 -0.80 -17.79
CA GLN A 156 -11.29 0.60 -17.95
C GLN A 156 -12.17 1.58 -17.15
N ARG A 157 -13.49 1.31 -17.06
CA ARG A 157 -14.44 2.15 -16.33
C ARG A 157 -14.16 2.11 -14.81
N PHE A 158 -13.86 0.92 -14.29
CA PHE A 158 -13.52 0.76 -12.86
C PHE A 158 -12.18 1.41 -12.53
N ILE A 159 -11.17 1.25 -13.40
CA ILE A 159 -9.85 1.88 -13.22
C ILE A 159 -9.98 3.41 -13.12
N GLU A 160 -10.77 4.03 -14.00
CA GLU A 160 -10.99 5.48 -13.97
C GLU A 160 -11.74 5.93 -12.71
N ARG A 161 -12.76 5.18 -12.26
CA ARG A 161 -13.46 5.43 -10.98
C ARG A 161 -12.50 5.31 -9.80
N ALA A 162 -11.70 4.27 -9.77
CA ALA A 162 -10.71 4.01 -8.73
C ALA A 162 -9.70 5.16 -8.64
N ARG A 163 -9.21 5.64 -9.77
CA ARG A 163 -8.30 6.78 -9.85
C ARG A 163 -8.92 8.03 -9.26
N ARG A 164 -10.14 8.40 -9.67
CA ARG A 164 -10.86 9.58 -9.14
C ARG A 164 -11.14 9.49 -7.65
N ALA A 165 -11.57 8.32 -7.18
CA ALA A 165 -11.83 8.09 -5.76
C ALA A 165 -10.54 8.21 -4.93
N LEU A 166 -9.45 7.65 -5.44
CA LEU A 166 -8.13 7.74 -4.81
C LEU A 166 -7.63 9.19 -4.78
N GLU A 167 -7.69 9.92 -5.89
CA GLU A 167 -7.31 11.34 -5.95
C GLU A 167 -8.09 12.19 -4.93
N THR A 168 -9.40 11.97 -4.83
CA THR A 168 -10.25 12.66 -3.85
C THR A 168 -9.83 12.32 -2.42
N ARG A 169 -9.59 11.04 -2.12
CA ARG A 169 -9.18 10.59 -0.81
C ARG A 169 -7.80 11.10 -0.40
N LEU A 170 -6.89 11.23 -1.36
CA LEU A 170 -5.50 11.66 -1.14
C LEU A 170 -5.31 13.18 -1.03
N ARG A 171 -6.34 14.03 -1.24
CA ARG A 171 -6.16 15.50 -1.29
C ARG A 171 -5.40 16.05 -0.09
N ASN A 172 -5.71 15.57 1.13
CA ASN A 172 -5.12 16.04 2.38
C ASN A 172 -4.46 14.89 3.18
N ARG A 173 -4.04 13.82 2.52
CA ARG A 173 -3.47 12.64 3.14
C ARG A 173 -2.06 12.38 2.65
N SER A 174 -1.29 11.70 3.48
CA SER A 174 0.03 11.21 3.07
C SER A 174 -0.10 10.00 2.16
N LEU A 175 0.87 9.84 1.28
CA LEU A 175 0.95 8.72 0.35
C LEU A 175 2.36 8.15 0.33
N VAL A 176 2.46 6.84 0.40
CA VAL A 176 3.67 6.12 -0.01
C VAL A 176 3.28 5.16 -1.13
N ILE A 177 3.82 5.36 -2.31
CA ILE A 177 3.57 4.52 -3.47
C ILE A 177 4.84 3.80 -3.91
N VAL A 178 4.73 2.51 -4.13
CA VAL A 178 5.76 1.71 -4.75
C VAL A 178 5.33 1.39 -6.16
N SER A 179 6.13 1.78 -7.15
CA SER A 179 5.88 1.44 -8.55
C SER A 179 7.18 1.28 -9.31
N HIS A 180 7.18 0.41 -10.32
CA HIS A 180 8.20 0.39 -11.37
C HIS A 180 7.83 1.32 -12.54
N GLN A 181 6.60 1.83 -12.57
CA GLN A 181 6.11 2.75 -13.59
C GLN A 181 6.33 4.19 -13.13
N VAL A 182 7.29 4.86 -13.75
CA VAL A 182 7.63 6.27 -13.48
C VAL A 182 6.41 7.19 -13.63
N ALA A 183 5.52 6.91 -14.59
CA ALA A 183 4.30 7.70 -14.81
C ALA A 183 3.39 7.77 -13.57
N HIS A 184 3.24 6.67 -12.82
CA HIS A 184 2.46 6.66 -11.57
C HIS A 184 3.12 7.52 -10.49
N ILE A 185 4.45 7.45 -10.38
CA ILE A 185 5.20 8.26 -9.43
C ILE A 185 5.02 9.75 -9.76
N ARG A 186 5.16 10.15 -11.04
CA ARG A 186 4.95 11.53 -11.49
C ARG A 186 3.54 12.06 -11.21
N THR A 187 2.53 11.20 -11.32
CA THR A 187 1.13 11.60 -11.12
C THR A 187 0.80 11.88 -9.65
N PHE A 188 1.33 11.06 -8.74
CA PHE A 188 0.88 11.06 -7.35
C PHE A 188 1.90 11.59 -6.34
N CYS A 189 3.20 11.59 -6.68
CA CYS A 189 4.27 11.92 -5.74
C CYS A 189 4.88 13.30 -5.99
N ARG A 190 5.50 13.84 -4.94
CA ARG A 190 6.27 15.10 -4.99
C ARG A 190 7.76 14.84 -4.77
N THR A 191 8.07 13.80 -4.02
CA THR A 191 9.42 13.36 -3.70
C THR A 191 9.56 11.88 -3.97
N ALA A 192 10.78 11.40 -4.12
CA ALA A 192 11.01 9.97 -4.29
C ALA A 192 12.16 9.45 -3.44
N ALA A 193 12.17 8.14 -3.24
CA ALA A 193 13.31 7.42 -2.70
C ALA A 193 13.63 6.21 -3.58
N ILE A 194 14.90 5.89 -3.72
CA ILE A 194 15.38 4.72 -4.46
C ILE A 194 15.83 3.66 -3.47
N LEU A 195 15.22 2.47 -3.58
CA LEU A 195 15.63 1.29 -2.83
C LEU A 195 16.54 0.41 -3.69
N HIS A 196 17.84 0.47 -3.41
CA HIS A 196 18.87 -0.28 -4.11
C HIS A 196 19.86 -0.89 -3.12
N ASP A 197 20.19 -2.17 -3.25
CA ASP A 197 21.15 -2.92 -2.43
C ASP A 197 21.03 -2.70 -0.91
N GLY A 198 19.79 -2.62 -0.44
CA GLY A 198 19.48 -2.44 0.97
C GLY A 198 19.64 -1.00 1.47
N ARG A 199 19.88 -0.04 0.59
CA ARG A 199 19.91 1.39 0.93
C ARG A 199 18.67 2.08 0.38
N LEU A 200 18.12 2.99 1.17
CA LEU A 200 17.01 3.86 0.80
C LEU A 200 17.54 5.29 0.69
N THR A 201 17.70 5.79 -0.55
CA THR A 201 18.21 7.14 -0.81
C THR A 201 17.06 8.05 -1.18
N PHE A 202 16.90 9.17 -0.47
CA PHE A 202 15.82 10.13 -0.67
C PHE A 202 16.25 11.25 -1.61
N PHE A 203 15.31 11.71 -2.44
CA PHE A 203 15.45 12.81 -3.37
C PHE A 203 14.30 13.79 -3.17
N GLU A 204 14.62 15.08 -3.04
CA GLU A 204 13.63 16.16 -3.00
C GLU A 204 13.11 16.49 -4.40
N ASP A 205 13.97 16.34 -5.41
CA ASP A 205 13.62 16.49 -6.82
C ASP A 205 13.22 15.14 -7.42
N LEU A 206 12.03 15.10 -8.01
CA LEU A 206 11.47 13.89 -8.58
C LEU A 206 12.15 13.49 -9.89
N ASP A 207 12.56 14.47 -10.69
CA ASP A 207 13.24 14.22 -11.99
C ASP A 207 14.65 13.70 -11.78
N GLU A 208 15.37 14.21 -10.77
CA GLU A 208 16.66 13.69 -10.34
C GLU A 208 16.56 12.23 -9.87
N ALA A 209 15.55 11.93 -9.06
CA ALA A 209 15.31 10.57 -8.60
C ALA A 209 15.03 9.61 -9.76
N ILE A 210 14.22 10.03 -10.72
CA ILE A 210 13.87 9.22 -11.89
C ILE A 210 15.10 8.99 -12.77
N ALA A 211 15.86 10.04 -13.10
CA ALA A 211 17.08 9.93 -13.90
C ALA A 211 18.11 8.99 -13.24
N THR A 212 18.28 9.12 -11.92
CA THR A 212 19.16 8.24 -11.14
C THR A 212 18.67 6.78 -11.19
N TYR A 213 17.36 6.56 -11.07
CA TYR A 213 16.78 5.22 -11.11
C TYR A 213 16.91 4.56 -12.49
N GLU A 214 16.74 5.32 -13.57
CA GLU A 214 16.85 4.84 -14.96
C GLU A 214 18.32 4.50 -15.35
N ALA A 215 19.28 5.08 -14.63
CA ALA A 215 20.72 4.81 -14.81
C ALA A 215 21.22 3.56 -14.05
N LEU A 216 20.40 2.95 -13.16
CA LEU A 216 20.71 1.74 -12.38
C LEU A 216 20.42 0.45 -13.17
#